data_61cf785c29f5aa2fa313d69385a87e9e
#
_entry.id   61cf785c29f5aa2fa313d69385a87e9e
#
_cell.length_a   1.000
_cell.length_b   1.000
_cell.length_c   1.000
_cell.angle_alpha   90.00
_cell.angle_beta   90.00
_cell.angle_gamma   90.00
#
_symmetry.space_group_name_H-M   'P 1'
#
loop_
_entity.id
_entity.type
_entity.pdbx_description
1 polymer ?
#
loop_
_entity_poly.entity_id
_entity_poly.type
_entity_poly.pdbx_seq_one_letter_code
_entity_poly.pdbx_strand_id
1 'polypeptide(L)'
;QAPNHQGDITAADLAGYRVKEREPVCVGYRRLRVCGMGPPSSGGIAVAQILKLLEPFDLGQGAAEAMNGKALHLIAEAEKLAFADRNQYLADPDFVPTPMGLLDADYLAGRRALIKPEAVMGLAHPGTPPQAAAEPPGDDETVELPGTSHYSIVDRDGNLISMTTTIESAFGSRLWAAGFLLNNELTDFAFRPTDGGGRPLANAVAPGKRPRSSMAPTIVFDAQENPWAALGSPGGSRIILYVVKALVGLIDWKLDAQAALDLMNFGSRGGAFEIEVDHASAVWHALKVKPYGHRVSADLLTSGTQAIVFRPDGTLQGGADPRREGVAKGE
;
A
#
# COMPACT_ATOMS: atom_id res chain seq x y z
N GLN A 1 1.21 -27.87 -20.49
CA GLN A 1 0.91 -28.51 -19.20
C GLN A 1 2.23 -28.96 -18.59
N ALA A 2 2.47 -28.62 -17.31
CA ALA A 2 3.62 -29.18 -16.58
C ALA A 2 3.41 -30.70 -16.49
N PRO A 3 4.40 -31.53 -16.83
CA PRO A 3 4.22 -32.99 -16.96
C PRO A 3 3.70 -33.68 -15.69
N ASN A 4 3.82 -33.06 -14.52
CA ASN A 4 3.51 -33.66 -13.23
C ASN A 4 2.52 -32.87 -12.35
N HIS A 5 2.02 -31.73 -12.80
CA HIS A 5 1.09 -30.86 -12.06
C HIS A 5 0.10 -30.24 -13.04
N GLN A 6 -1.00 -30.89 -13.29
CA GLN A 6 -2.12 -30.29 -13.99
C GLN A 6 -2.80 -29.28 -13.07
N GLY A 7 -2.97 -28.02 -13.54
CA GLY A 7 -3.84 -27.09 -12.83
C GLY A 7 -5.30 -27.47 -12.98
N ASP A 8 -6.12 -27.06 -12.02
CA ASP A 8 -7.54 -27.40 -11.95
C ASP A 8 -8.43 -26.43 -12.77
N ILE A 9 -7.84 -25.36 -13.34
CA ILE A 9 -8.58 -24.37 -14.16
C ILE A 9 -9.11 -25.01 -15.41
N THR A 10 -10.41 -24.85 -15.63
CA THR A 10 -11.13 -25.35 -16.80
C THR A 10 -11.46 -24.23 -17.79
N ALA A 11 -11.85 -24.60 -19.01
CA ALA A 11 -12.35 -23.65 -19.99
C ALA A 11 -13.65 -22.96 -19.52
N ALA A 12 -14.44 -23.62 -18.67
CA ALA A 12 -15.64 -23.03 -18.08
C ALA A 12 -15.29 -21.94 -17.05
N ASP A 13 -14.25 -22.12 -16.26
CA ASP A 13 -13.77 -21.10 -15.29
C ASP A 13 -13.34 -19.86 -16.03
N LEU A 14 -12.56 -20.01 -17.12
CA LEU A 14 -12.11 -18.90 -17.94
C LEU A 14 -13.29 -18.19 -18.64
N ALA A 15 -14.25 -18.92 -19.19
CA ALA A 15 -15.44 -18.35 -19.82
C ALA A 15 -16.38 -17.67 -18.80
N GLY A 16 -16.41 -18.19 -17.57
CA GLY A 16 -17.21 -17.66 -16.47
C GLY A 16 -16.61 -16.46 -15.75
N TYR A 17 -15.30 -16.17 -15.94
CA TYR A 17 -14.65 -15.05 -15.27
C TYR A 17 -15.26 -13.69 -15.65
N ARG A 18 -15.48 -12.84 -14.64
CA ARG A 18 -15.97 -11.47 -14.83
C ARG A 18 -15.11 -10.51 -14.04
N VAL A 19 -14.72 -9.42 -14.69
CA VAL A 19 -14.10 -8.27 -14.03
C VAL A 19 -15.09 -7.68 -13.02
N LYS A 20 -14.59 -7.22 -11.88
CA LYS A 20 -15.39 -6.53 -10.87
C LYS A 20 -15.03 -5.06 -10.85
N GLU A 21 -16.02 -4.21 -11.08
CA GLU A 21 -15.92 -2.79 -10.78
C GLU A 21 -16.11 -2.59 -9.28
N ARG A 22 -15.31 -1.69 -8.69
CA ARG A 22 -15.33 -1.36 -7.27
C ARG A 22 -15.31 0.14 -7.09
N GLU A 23 -16.09 0.63 -6.15
CA GLU A 23 -16.03 2.04 -5.77
C GLU A 23 -14.65 2.37 -5.17
N PRO A 24 -14.08 3.53 -5.53
CA PRO A 24 -12.81 3.95 -4.97
C PRO A 24 -12.96 4.30 -3.49
N VAL A 25 -11.92 4.06 -2.71
CA VAL A 25 -11.81 4.52 -1.33
C VAL A 25 -11.14 5.88 -1.31
N CYS A 26 -11.88 6.91 -0.92
CA CYS A 26 -11.39 8.28 -0.91
C CYS A 26 -11.42 8.89 0.50
N VAL A 27 -10.36 9.63 0.85
CA VAL A 27 -10.26 10.40 2.10
C VAL A 27 -9.67 11.79 1.84
N GLY A 28 -10.06 12.75 2.67
CA GLY A 28 -9.36 14.04 2.74
C GLY A 28 -8.04 13.87 3.48
N TYR A 29 -6.95 14.42 2.95
CA TYR A 29 -5.68 14.55 3.62
C TYR A 29 -5.08 15.94 3.35
N ARG A 30 -4.82 16.69 4.41
CA ARG A 30 -4.49 18.12 4.32
C ARG A 30 -5.61 18.88 3.56
N ARG A 31 -5.34 19.36 2.35
CA ARG A 31 -6.32 20.08 1.49
C ARG A 31 -6.64 19.32 0.20
N LEU A 32 -6.25 18.06 0.14
CA LEU A 32 -6.38 17.21 -1.02
C LEU A 32 -7.30 16.04 -0.73
N ARG A 33 -7.90 15.47 -1.78
CA ARG A 33 -8.67 14.24 -1.71
C ARG A 33 -7.85 13.11 -2.34
N VAL A 34 -7.52 12.09 -1.55
CA VAL A 34 -6.73 10.94 -1.97
C VAL A 34 -7.66 9.76 -2.17
N CYS A 35 -7.66 9.19 -3.37
CA CYS A 35 -8.51 8.08 -3.77
C CYS A 35 -7.65 6.88 -4.20
N GLY A 36 -7.96 5.70 -3.70
CA GLY A 36 -7.29 4.45 -4.04
C GLY A 36 -8.26 3.30 -4.29
N MET A 37 -7.72 2.15 -4.69
CA MET A 37 -8.51 0.94 -4.98
C MET A 37 -9.02 0.30 -3.70
N GLY A 38 -10.32 -0.05 -3.68
CA GLY A 38 -10.94 -0.79 -2.58
C GLY A 38 -10.66 -2.30 -2.60
N PRO A 39 -11.13 -3.03 -1.57
CA PRO A 39 -10.98 -4.48 -1.49
C PRO A 39 -11.50 -5.22 -2.74
N PRO A 40 -10.87 -6.35 -3.12
CA PRO A 40 -9.91 -7.14 -2.35
C PRO A 40 -8.51 -6.53 -2.24
N SER A 41 -8.20 -5.41 -2.92
CA SER A 41 -6.97 -4.70 -2.60
C SER A 41 -7.10 -3.99 -1.25
N SER A 42 -6.16 -4.25 -0.37
CA SER A 42 -6.09 -3.59 0.94
C SER A 42 -5.41 -2.20 0.87
N GLY A 43 -4.76 -1.91 -0.27
CA GLY A 43 -3.93 -0.72 -0.41
C GLY A 43 -4.68 0.58 -0.18
N GLY A 44 -5.86 0.75 -0.80
CA GLY A 44 -6.61 2.00 -0.67
C GLY A 44 -7.06 2.28 0.77
N ILE A 45 -7.58 1.27 1.49
CA ILE A 45 -7.99 1.44 2.90
C ILE A 45 -6.79 1.68 3.80
N ALA A 46 -5.71 0.90 3.65
CA ALA A 46 -4.53 1.06 4.50
C ALA A 46 -3.84 2.42 4.30
N VAL A 47 -3.66 2.87 3.06
CA VAL A 47 -3.14 4.21 2.77
C VAL A 47 -4.05 5.28 3.36
N ALA A 48 -5.38 5.17 3.18
CA ALA A 48 -6.35 6.09 3.75
C ALA A 48 -6.27 6.14 5.28
N GLN A 49 -6.21 4.99 5.97
CA GLN A 49 -6.03 4.93 7.43
C GLN A 49 -4.74 5.63 7.86
N ILE A 50 -3.61 5.30 7.24
CA ILE A 50 -2.30 5.90 7.59
C ILE A 50 -2.37 7.43 7.44
N LEU A 51 -2.87 7.94 6.33
CA LEU A 51 -3.00 9.38 6.12
C LEU A 51 -3.92 10.05 7.15
N LYS A 52 -5.06 9.42 7.47
CA LYS A 52 -5.99 9.94 8.50
C LYS A 52 -5.42 9.88 9.91
N LEU A 53 -4.60 8.87 10.23
CA LEU A 53 -3.88 8.81 11.50
C LEU A 53 -2.82 9.92 11.59
N LEU A 54 -2.16 10.25 10.48
CA LEU A 54 -1.14 11.28 10.39
C LEU A 54 -1.69 12.71 10.32
N GLU A 55 -2.95 12.90 9.94
CA GLU A 55 -3.57 14.21 9.67
C GLU A 55 -3.29 15.29 10.73
N PRO A 56 -3.38 15.03 12.05
CA PRO A 56 -3.13 16.05 13.07
C PRO A 56 -1.67 16.28 13.41
N PHE A 57 -0.77 15.41 12.94
CA PHE A 57 0.64 15.54 13.27
C PHE A 57 1.35 16.46 12.28
N ASP A 58 2.29 17.24 12.82
CA ASP A 58 3.27 17.97 12.03
C ASP A 58 4.43 17.03 11.66
N LEU A 59 4.55 16.76 10.36
CA LEU A 59 5.60 15.90 9.78
C LEU A 59 6.80 16.71 9.27
N GLY A 60 6.80 18.02 9.50
CA GLY A 60 7.72 18.96 8.88
C GLY A 60 7.20 19.51 7.56
N GLN A 61 7.72 20.66 7.15
CA GLN A 61 7.33 21.34 5.93
C GLN A 61 8.52 21.61 5.02
N GLY A 62 8.36 21.24 3.75
CA GLY A 62 9.39 21.46 2.74
C GLY A 62 10.59 20.50 2.82
N ALA A 63 11.45 20.57 1.82
CA ALA A 63 12.56 19.63 1.63
C ALA A 63 13.56 19.60 2.81
N ALA A 64 13.77 20.74 3.48
CA ALA A 64 14.72 20.83 4.59
C ALA A 64 14.31 20.00 5.82
N GLU A 65 13.01 19.78 5.99
CA GLU A 65 12.45 18.99 7.11
C GLU A 65 12.04 17.60 6.70
N ALA A 66 12.19 17.24 5.42
CA ALA A 66 11.90 15.92 4.93
C ALA A 66 12.71 14.85 5.68
N MET A 67 12.09 13.69 5.94
CA MET A 67 12.74 12.56 6.59
C MET A 67 13.35 12.88 7.97
N ASN A 68 12.78 13.85 8.71
CA ASN A 68 13.19 14.09 10.10
C ASN A 68 12.77 12.91 11.00
N GLY A 69 13.46 12.71 12.13
CA GLY A 69 13.26 11.54 12.99
C GLY A 69 11.83 11.42 13.54
N LYS A 70 11.19 12.55 13.85
CA LYS A 70 9.80 12.57 14.34
C LYS A 70 8.82 12.11 13.24
N ALA A 71 8.98 12.62 12.03
CA ALA A 71 8.13 12.20 10.90
C ALA A 71 8.29 10.70 10.61
N LEU A 72 9.52 10.20 10.53
CA LEU A 72 9.81 8.79 10.32
C LEU A 72 9.16 7.91 11.39
N HIS A 73 9.26 8.32 12.66
CA HIS A 73 8.65 7.63 13.78
C HIS A 73 7.11 7.61 13.66
N LEU A 74 6.48 8.77 13.46
CA LEU A 74 5.02 8.87 13.40
C LEU A 74 4.43 8.10 12.23
N ILE A 75 5.08 8.14 11.06
CA ILE A 75 4.67 7.39 9.88
C ILE A 75 4.71 5.89 10.19
N ALA A 76 5.82 5.39 10.72
CA ALA A 76 5.94 3.97 11.06
C ALA A 76 4.91 3.50 12.10
N GLU A 77 4.59 4.33 13.10
CA GLU A 77 3.57 4.00 14.11
C GLU A 77 2.15 3.96 13.49
N ALA A 78 1.83 4.90 12.59
CA ALA A 78 0.56 4.89 11.85
C ALA A 78 0.45 3.66 10.93
N GLU A 79 1.53 3.30 10.26
CA GLU A 79 1.62 2.10 9.42
C GLU A 79 1.37 0.83 10.22
N LYS A 80 1.98 0.66 11.41
CA LYS A 80 1.74 -0.49 12.29
C LYS A 80 0.26 -0.68 12.62
N LEU A 81 -0.44 0.41 12.94
CA LEU A 81 -1.86 0.36 13.28
C LEU A 81 -2.71 -0.05 12.07
N ALA A 82 -2.43 0.54 10.91
CA ALA A 82 -3.14 0.21 9.68
C ALA A 82 -2.88 -1.23 9.21
N PHE A 83 -1.64 -1.73 9.35
CA PHE A 83 -1.32 -3.11 9.02
C PHE A 83 -1.97 -4.12 9.97
N ALA A 84 -2.09 -3.80 11.28
CA ALA A 84 -2.80 -4.64 12.21
C ALA A 84 -4.28 -4.79 11.82
N ASP A 85 -4.95 -3.68 11.49
CA ASP A 85 -6.35 -3.72 11.02
C ASP A 85 -6.48 -4.43 9.66
N ARG A 86 -5.56 -4.15 8.72
CA ARG A 86 -5.50 -4.78 7.41
C ARG A 86 -5.44 -6.30 7.50
N ASN A 87 -4.52 -6.80 8.31
CA ASN A 87 -4.27 -8.24 8.41
C ASN A 87 -5.48 -9.00 8.95
N GLN A 88 -6.25 -8.39 9.82
CA GLN A 88 -7.44 -9.01 10.39
C GLN A 88 -8.68 -8.88 9.50
N TYR A 89 -8.91 -7.71 8.90
CA TYR A 89 -10.23 -7.38 8.34
C TYR A 89 -10.30 -7.36 6.81
N LEU A 90 -9.17 -7.19 6.10
CA LEU A 90 -9.23 -6.95 4.66
C LEU A 90 -9.03 -8.22 3.85
N ALA A 91 -10.02 -8.51 3.01
CA ALA A 91 -10.07 -9.65 2.10
C ALA A 91 -11.04 -9.34 0.94
N ASP A 92 -11.43 -10.36 0.17
CA ASP A 92 -12.47 -10.21 -0.86
C ASP A 92 -13.84 -9.90 -0.22
N PRO A 93 -14.40 -8.71 -0.47
CA PRO A 93 -15.65 -8.27 0.15
C PRO A 93 -16.89 -9.06 -0.33
N ASP A 94 -16.76 -9.79 -1.44
CA ASP A 94 -17.83 -10.68 -1.90
C ASP A 94 -17.97 -11.93 -1.00
N PHE A 95 -16.97 -12.23 -0.16
CA PHE A 95 -16.91 -13.38 0.74
C PHE A 95 -16.84 -12.98 2.22
N VAL A 96 -16.09 -11.93 2.53
CA VAL A 96 -15.92 -11.46 3.91
C VAL A 96 -16.19 -9.96 3.93
N PRO A 97 -17.30 -9.53 4.52
CA PRO A 97 -17.64 -8.11 4.59
C PRO A 97 -16.53 -7.30 5.24
N THR A 98 -16.07 -6.27 4.56
CA THR A 98 -15.15 -5.29 5.13
C THR A 98 -15.91 -4.40 6.11
N PRO A 99 -15.45 -4.24 7.38
CA PRO A 99 -16.08 -3.31 8.30
C PRO A 99 -16.05 -1.88 7.78
N MET A 100 -17.23 -1.28 7.58
CA MET A 100 -17.34 0.09 7.04
C MET A 100 -16.69 1.11 7.97
N GLY A 101 -16.61 0.83 9.27
CA GLY A 101 -16.03 1.72 10.27
C GLY A 101 -14.52 1.79 10.31
N LEU A 102 -13.76 1.09 9.44
CA LEU A 102 -12.29 1.18 9.39
C LEU A 102 -11.78 2.61 9.11
N LEU A 103 -12.58 3.45 8.47
CA LEU A 103 -12.26 4.86 8.20
C LEU A 103 -13.15 5.83 9.01
N ASP A 104 -13.92 5.34 9.97
CA ASP A 104 -14.71 6.16 10.87
C ASP A 104 -13.83 7.10 11.71
N ALA A 105 -14.27 8.36 11.86
CA ALA A 105 -13.47 9.40 12.49
C ALA A 105 -13.18 9.11 13.97
N ASP A 106 -14.17 8.62 14.72
CA ASP A 106 -14.01 8.31 16.17
C ASP A 106 -13.15 7.07 16.34
N TYR A 107 -13.33 6.06 15.49
CA TYR A 107 -12.46 4.89 15.47
C TYR A 107 -11.00 5.29 15.23
N LEU A 108 -10.75 6.07 14.19
CA LEU A 108 -9.41 6.55 13.86
C LEU A 108 -8.83 7.46 14.94
N ALA A 109 -9.65 8.26 15.63
CA ALA A 109 -9.20 9.04 16.78
C ALA A 109 -8.74 8.15 17.92
N GLY A 110 -9.49 7.08 18.23
CA GLY A 110 -9.09 6.07 19.20
C GLY A 110 -7.80 5.35 18.84
N ARG A 111 -7.64 4.96 17.56
CA ARG A 111 -6.40 4.35 17.06
C ARG A 111 -5.22 5.31 17.15
N ARG A 112 -5.40 6.57 16.77
CA ARG A 112 -4.37 7.61 16.84
C ARG A 112 -3.88 7.86 18.25
N ALA A 113 -4.75 7.79 19.27
CA ALA A 113 -4.38 7.96 20.66
C ALA A 113 -3.34 6.94 21.17
N LEU A 114 -3.14 5.83 20.42
CA LEU A 114 -2.10 4.86 20.70
C LEU A 114 -0.70 5.31 20.23
N ILE A 115 -0.65 6.24 19.28
CA ILE A 115 0.62 6.79 18.76
C ILE A 115 1.20 7.75 19.81
N LYS A 116 2.36 7.40 20.33
CA LYS A 116 3.11 8.23 21.28
C LYS A 116 4.19 9.00 20.52
N PRO A 117 4.17 10.34 20.49
CA PRO A 117 5.16 11.10 19.70
C PRO A 117 6.61 10.90 20.13
N GLU A 118 6.84 10.39 21.34
CA GLU A 118 8.17 10.30 21.95
C GLU A 118 8.69 8.85 22.04
N ALA A 119 7.86 7.85 21.79
CA ALA A 119 8.24 6.45 22.00
C ALA A 119 7.46 5.48 21.14
N VAL A 120 8.14 4.43 20.66
CA VAL A 120 7.52 3.31 19.94
C VAL A 120 6.43 2.63 20.77
N MET A 121 5.28 2.29 20.14
CA MET A 121 4.17 1.61 20.83
C MET A 121 4.40 0.11 21.08
N GLY A 122 5.45 -0.48 20.50
CA GLY A 122 5.64 -1.94 20.52
C GLY A 122 4.83 -2.65 19.45
N LEU A 123 4.22 -3.79 19.77
CA LEU A 123 3.35 -4.53 18.85
C LEU A 123 1.99 -3.84 18.74
N ALA A 124 1.57 -3.54 17.52
CA ALA A 124 0.24 -3.03 17.26
C ALA A 124 -0.75 -4.22 17.13
N HIS A 125 -1.88 -4.08 17.78
CA HIS A 125 -2.99 -5.02 17.65
C HIS A 125 -4.12 -4.39 16.82
N PRO A 126 -4.93 -5.18 16.11
CA PRO A 126 -6.11 -4.68 15.41
C PRO A 126 -7.08 -4.04 16.42
N GLY A 127 -7.77 -2.99 15.98
CA GLY A 127 -8.84 -2.38 16.75
C GLY A 127 -10.18 -3.09 16.51
N THR A 128 -11.24 -2.54 17.10
CA THR A 128 -12.62 -2.99 16.85
C THR A 128 -13.37 -1.84 16.14
N PRO A 129 -13.35 -1.79 14.80
CA PRO A 129 -14.07 -0.75 14.08
C PRO A 129 -15.57 -0.92 14.22
N PRO A 130 -16.36 0.16 14.11
CA PRO A 130 -17.81 0.05 14.01
C PRO A 130 -18.24 -0.96 12.96
N GLN A 131 -19.28 -1.74 13.26
CA GLN A 131 -19.81 -2.80 12.40
C GLN A 131 -18.84 -3.98 12.16
N ALA A 132 -17.77 -4.11 12.93
CA ALA A 132 -17.01 -5.35 12.98
C ALA A 132 -17.89 -6.50 13.47
N ALA A 133 -17.64 -7.71 12.98
CA ALA A 133 -18.30 -8.90 13.47
C ALA A 133 -18.02 -9.10 14.98
N ALA A 134 -18.99 -9.67 15.71
CA ALA A 134 -18.82 -9.97 17.15
C ALA A 134 -17.63 -10.91 17.37
N GLU A 135 -17.42 -11.82 16.44
CA GLU A 135 -16.23 -12.68 16.37
C GLU A 135 -15.41 -12.29 15.13
N PRO A 136 -14.42 -11.43 15.27
CA PRO A 136 -13.59 -10.99 14.14
C PRO A 136 -12.73 -12.16 13.64
N PRO A 137 -12.34 -12.12 12.33
CA PRO A 137 -11.39 -13.07 11.76
C PRO A 137 -10.08 -13.13 12.55
N GLY A 138 -9.33 -14.21 12.37
CA GLY A 138 -7.96 -14.33 12.89
C GLY A 138 -6.97 -13.40 12.17
N ASP A 139 -5.81 -13.18 12.79
CA ASP A 139 -4.73 -12.37 12.23
C ASP A 139 -3.96 -13.15 11.16
N ASP A 140 -3.84 -12.57 9.96
CA ASP A 140 -3.15 -13.17 8.81
C ASP A 140 -1.73 -12.60 8.68
N GLU A 141 -0.75 -13.41 9.02
CA GLU A 141 0.68 -13.10 8.94
C GLU A 141 1.32 -13.50 7.59
N THR A 142 0.53 -13.80 6.56
CA THR A 142 1.04 -14.23 5.25
C THR A 142 1.91 -13.13 4.62
N VAL A 143 3.10 -13.51 4.18
CA VAL A 143 4.08 -12.62 3.52
C VAL A 143 3.80 -12.61 2.02
N GLU A 144 3.57 -11.41 1.47
CA GLU A 144 3.39 -11.17 0.04
C GLU A 144 4.73 -10.85 -0.63
N LEU A 145 4.98 -11.45 -1.80
CA LEU A 145 6.23 -11.30 -2.56
C LEU A 145 6.21 -10.05 -3.48
N PRO A 146 7.37 -9.43 -3.79
CA PRO A 146 7.42 -8.17 -4.54
C PRO A 146 7.60 -8.38 -6.06
N GLY A 147 6.59 -8.78 -6.80
CA GLY A 147 6.68 -9.04 -8.25
C GLY A 147 5.74 -8.22 -9.14
N THR A 148 5.39 -7.03 -8.76
CA THR A 148 4.38 -6.15 -9.37
C THR A 148 4.98 -5.07 -10.29
N SER A 149 4.17 -4.46 -11.15
CA SER A 149 4.51 -3.26 -11.92
C SER A 149 3.44 -2.18 -11.73
N HIS A 150 3.83 -0.92 -11.90
CA HIS A 150 2.91 0.22 -11.86
C HIS A 150 3.19 1.18 -13.00
N TYR A 151 2.14 1.80 -13.54
CA TYR A 151 2.23 2.92 -14.47
C TYR A 151 1.10 3.92 -14.26
N SER A 152 1.42 5.19 -14.50
CA SER A 152 0.47 6.30 -14.57
C SER A 152 0.53 6.92 -15.95
N ILE A 153 -0.62 7.23 -16.54
CA ILE A 153 -0.72 7.80 -17.89
C ILE A 153 -1.71 8.96 -17.86
N VAL A 154 -1.34 10.06 -18.50
CA VAL A 154 -2.25 11.17 -18.83
C VAL A 154 -2.21 11.32 -20.35
N ASP A 155 -3.35 11.26 -21.01
CA ASP A 155 -3.43 11.49 -22.43
C ASP A 155 -3.67 12.97 -22.77
N ARG A 156 -3.63 13.30 -24.07
CA ARG A 156 -3.86 14.67 -24.55
C ARG A 156 -5.26 15.23 -24.26
N ASP A 157 -6.22 14.35 -24.01
CA ASP A 157 -7.62 14.72 -23.72
C ASP A 157 -7.85 14.87 -22.21
N GLY A 158 -6.81 14.66 -21.38
CA GLY A 158 -6.83 14.76 -19.91
C GLY A 158 -7.32 13.49 -19.23
N ASN A 159 -7.52 12.39 -19.93
CA ASN A 159 -7.83 11.11 -19.28
C ASN A 159 -6.63 10.63 -18.45
N LEU A 160 -6.91 10.25 -17.21
CA LEU A 160 -5.90 9.86 -16.25
C LEU A 160 -6.07 8.39 -15.84
N ILE A 161 -5.00 7.63 -15.93
CA ILE A 161 -4.93 6.25 -15.45
C ILE A 161 -3.83 6.11 -14.41
N SER A 162 -4.15 5.43 -13.31
CA SER A 162 -3.19 4.91 -12.33
C SER A 162 -3.42 3.41 -12.23
N MET A 163 -2.49 2.60 -12.71
CA MET A 163 -2.67 1.15 -12.79
C MET A 163 -1.50 0.39 -12.18
N THR A 164 -1.82 -0.50 -11.25
CA THR A 164 -0.90 -1.48 -10.70
C THR A 164 -1.32 -2.87 -11.18
N THR A 165 -0.38 -3.62 -11.74
CA THR A 165 -0.63 -4.95 -12.32
C THR A 165 0.45 -5.93 -11.89
N THR A 166 0.10 -7.21 -11.79
CA THR A 166 1.03 -8.23 -11.30
C THR A 166 0.72 -9.60 -11.90
N ILE A 167 1.73 -10.45 -11.91
CA ILE A 167 1.61 -11.91 -12.02
C ILE A 167 2.13 -12.59 -10.74
N GLU A 168 2.28 -11.84 -9.68
CA GLU A 168 2.79 -12.07 -8.34
C GLU A 168 4.32 -12.28 -8.34
N SER A 169 4.87 -13.45 -8.61
CA SER A 169 6.32 -13.66 -8.72
C SER A 169 6.87 -13.13 -10.05
N ALA A 170 8.16 -12.87 -10.14
CA ALA A 170 8.82 -12.30 -11.33
C ALA A 170 8.53 -13.09 -12.63
N PHE A 171 8.31 -14.41 -12.53
CA PHE A 171 7.93 -15.29 -13.63
C PHE A 171 6.58 -15.99 -13.38
N GLY A 172 5.75 -15.46 -12.48
CA GLY A 172 4.47 -16.02 -12.09
C GLY A 172 4.57 -17.51 -11.72
N SER A 173 3.65 -18.32 -12.21
CA SER A 173 3.67 -19.78 -12.04
C SER A 173 4.73 -20.50 -12.88
N ARG A 174 5.51 -19.78 -13.68
CA ARG A 174 6.46 -20.30 -14.68
C ARG A 174 5.80 -21.12 -15.81
N LEU A 175 4.49 -21.07 -15.90
CA LEU A 175 3.72 -21.65 -17.00
C LEU A 175 3.55 -20.60 -18.08
N TRP A 176 3.69 -21.03 -19.33
CA TRP A 176 3.54 -20.19 -20.50
C TRP A 176 2.33 -20.65 -21.30
N ALA A 177 1.41 -19.73 -21.61
CA ALA A 177 0.26 -19.99 -22.45
C ALA A 177 -0.14 -18.75 -23.24
N ALA A 178 -0.66 -18.90 -24.44
CA ALA A 178 -1.17 -17.84 -25.30
C ALA A 178 -0.20 -16.65 -25.50
N GLY A 179 1.12 -16.88 -25.41
CA GLY A 179 2.13 -15.85 -25.62
C GLY A 179 2.57 -15.08 -24.35
N PHE A 180 2.14 -15.47 -23.16
CA PHE A 180 2.53 -14.82 -21.90
C PHE A 180 2.67 -15.81 -20.74
N LEU A 181 3.33 -15.34 -19.67
CA LEU A 181 3.46 -16.09 -18.41
C LEU A 181 2.14 -16.00 -17.62
N LEU A 182 1.73 -17.12 -17.04
CA LEU A 182 0.58 -17.15 -16.15
C LEU A 182 1.00 -16.74 -14.74
N ASN A 183 0.08 -16.07 -14.02
CA ASN A 183 0.30 -15.65 -12.65
C ASN A 183 0.37 -16.84 -11.66
N ASN A 184 0.82 -16.56 -10.44
CA ASN A 184 0.73 -17.44 -9.27
C ASN A 184 0.01 -16.75 -8.09
N GLU A 185 -0.98 -15.90 -8.36
CA GLU A 185 -1.71 -15.08 -7.38
C GLU A 185 -2.37 -15.88 -6.24
N LEU A 186 -2.53 -17.19 -6.38
CA LEU A 186 -3.03 -18.03 -5.28
C LEU A 186 -2.12 -18.00 -4.05
N THR A 187 -0.85 -17.63 -4.20
CA THR A 187 0.08 -17.47 -3.08
C THR A 187 -0.17 -16.22 -2.24
N ASP A 188 -1.04 -15.31 -2.71
CA ASP A 188 -1.50 -14.14 -1.93
C ASP A 188 -2.65 -14.48 -0.97
N PHE A 189 -3.22 -15.68 -1.05
CA PHE A 189 -4.08 -16.19 0.02
C PHE A 189 -3.27 -16.59 1.25
N ALA A 190 -3.94 -16.58 2.40
CA ALA A 190 -3.37 -17.13 3.62
C ALA A 190 -3.05 -18.63 3.43
N PHE A 191 -1.81 -19.03 3.81
CA PHE A 191 -1.37 -20.44 3.70
C PHE A 191 -2.04 -21.38 4.71
N ARG A 192 -2.84 -20.83 5.62
CA ARG A 192 -3.61 -21.58 6.61
C ARG A 192 -5.05 -21.08 6.61
N PRO A 193 -6.04 -21.94 6.84
CA PRO A 193 -7.43 -21.52 6.90
C PRO A 193 -7.78 -20.79 8.21
N THR A 194 -6.97 -21.00 9.27
CA THR A 194 -7.17 -20.46 10.61
C THR A 194 -5.88 -19.92 11.21
N ASP A 195 -6.01 -19.01 12.16
CA ASP A 195 -4.89 -18.57 13.00
C ASP A 195 -4.49 -19.64 14.04
N GLY A 196 -3.47 -19.32 14.89
CA GLY A 196 -3.01 -20.20 15.96
C GLY A 196 -4.04 -20.51 17.05
N GLY A 197 -5.12 -19.72 17.13
CA GLY A 197 -6.25 -19.91 18.04
C GLY A 197 -7.45 -20.64 17.40
N GLY A 198 -7.34 -21.06 16.14
CA GLY A 198 -8.40 -21.74 15.41
C GLY A 198 -9.46 -20.81 14.79
N ARG A 199 -9.28 -19.49 14.82
CA ARG A 199 -10.20 -18.53 14.20
C ARG A 199 -9.99 -18.50 12.69
N PRO A 200 -11.07 -18.52 11.87
CA PRO A 200 -10.97 -18.43 10.43
C PRO A 200 -10.28 -17.16 9.99
N LEU A 201 -9.39 -17.24 8.99
CA LEU A 201 -8.75 -16.08 8.40
C LEU A 201 -9.61 -15.44 7.31
N ALA A 202 -9.72 -14.11 7.32
CA ALA A 202 -10.48 -13.39 6.29
C ALA A 202 -9.96 -13.70 4.88
N ASN A 203 -8.64 -13.80 4.72
CA ASN A 203 -7.97 -14.09 3.44
C ASN A 203 -7.73 -15.58 3.19
N ALA A 204 -8.45 -16.49 3.87
CA ALA A 204 -8.40 -17.92 3.56
C ALA A 204 -8.92 -18.18 2.14
N VAL A 205 -8.32 -19.17 1.43
CA VAL A 205 -8.71 -19.55 0.08
C VAL A 205 -10.13 -20.13 0.05
N ALA A 206 -10.91 -19.77 -0.98
CA ALA A 206 -12.21 -20.36 -1.26
C ALA A 206 -12.49 -20.34 -2.77
N PRO A 207 -13.33 -21.25 -3.31
CA PRO A 207 -13.69 -21.24 -4.72
C PRO A 207 -14.34 -19.93 -5.14
N GLY A 208 -13.86 -19.33 -6.25
CA GLY A 208 -14.35 -18.06 -6.77
C GLY A 208 -13.93 -16.80 -6.02
N LYS A 209 -13.24 -16.93 -4.90
CA LYS A 209 -12.71 -15.82 -4.11
C LYS A 209 -11.44 -15.27 -4.73
N ARG A 210 -11.25 -13.94 -4.62
CA ARG A 210 -10.00 -13.26 -4.97
C ARG A 210 -9.09 -13.17 -3.76
N PRO A 211 -7.77 -13.33 -3.91
CA PRO A 211 -6.84 -13.09 -2.82
C PRO A 211 -6.80 -11.60 -2.44
N ARG A 212 -6.40 -11.32 -1.21
CA ARG A 212 -6.09 -9.96 -0.78
C ARG A 212 -4.85 -9.49 -1.54
N SER A 213 -4.90 -8.25 -2.05
CA SER A 213 -3.77 -7.57 -2.65
C SER A 213 -3.34 -6.37 -1.80
N SER A 214 -2.10 -5.93 -1.99
CA SER A 214 -1.58 -4.65 -1.45
C SER A 214 -1.39 -3.59 -2.52
N MET A 215 -1.75 -3.86 -3.76
CA MET A 215 -1.70 -2.88 -4.85
C MET A 215 -2.50 -1.63 -4.48
N ALA A 216 -1.87 -0.47 -4.62
CA ALA A 216 -2.41 0.81 -4.20
C ALA A 216 -2.30 1.87 -5.30
N PRO A 217 -2.89 1.64 -6.49
CA PRO A 217 -2.97 2.71 -7.48
C PRO A 217 -3.76 3.87 -6.87
N THR A 218 -3.21 5.07 -6.96
CA THR A 218 -3.73 6.24 -6.25
C THR A 218 -3.87 7.41 -7.20
N ILE A 219 -5.00 8.12 -7.11
CA ILE A 219 -5.25 9.40 -7.74
C ILE A 219 -5.56 10.41 -6.66
N VAL A 220 -4.95 11.58 -6.76
CA VAL A 220 -5.14 12.69 -5.81
C VAL A 220 -5.81 13.85 -6.55
N PHE A 221 -6.78 14.45 -5.89
CA PHE A 221 -7.54 15.60 -6.40
C PHE A 221 -7.34 16.83 -5.52
N ASP A 222 -7.36 18.00 -6.12
CA ASP A 222 -7.38 19.27 -5.40
C ASP A 222 -8.79 19.59 -4.82
N ALA A 223 -8.91 20.75 -4.15
CA ALA A 223 -10.18 21.18 -3.56
C ALA A 223 -11.27 21.53 -4.60
N GLN A 224 -10.92 21.67 -5.86
CA GLN A 224 -11.81 21.90 -6.98
C GLN A 224 -12.11 20.61 -7.77
N GLU A 225 -11.73 19.45 -7.23
CA GLU A 225 -11.88 18.13 -7.86
C GLU A 225 -11.06 17.95 -9.16
N ASN A 226 -10.06 18.79 -9.41
CA ASN A 226 -9.15 18.58 -10.52
C ASN A 226 -8.08 17.54 -10.14
N PRO A 227 -7.61 16.71 -11.08
CA PRO A 227 -6.47 15.83 -10.85
C PRO A 227 -5.24 16.63 -10.39
N TRP A 228 -4.64 16.23 -9.27
CA TRP A 228 -3.44 16.83 -8.72
C TRP A 228 -2.22 15.90 -8.88
N ALA A 229 -2.40 14.60 -8.70
CA ALA A 229 -1.37 13.60 -8.95
C ALA A 229 -1.97 12.21 -9.21
N ALA A 230 -1.21 11.37 -9.90
CA ALA A 230 -1.43 9.94 -9.99
C ALA A 230 -0.13 9.20 -9.68
N LEU A 231 -0.19 8.16 -8.84
CA LEU A 231 0.98 7.40 -8.44
C LEU A 231 0.63 5.99 -7.98
N GLY A 232 1.65 5.16 -7.88
CA GLY A 232 1.60 3.83 -7.29
C GLY A 232 2.95 3.14 -7.42
N SER A 233 3.07 1.95 -6.87
CA SER A 233 4.34 1.23 -6.79
C SER A 233 4.13 -0.28 -6.89
N PRO A 234 5.09 -1.05 -7.40
CA PRO A 234 5.28 -2.46 -7.05
C PRO A 234 5.90 -2.61 -5.65
N GLY A 235 5.90 -3.84 -5.10
CA GLY A 235 6.62 -4.12 -3.85
C GLY A 235 5.95 -5.07 -2.86
N GLY A 236 4.97 -5.89 -3.26
CA GLY A 236 4.21 -6.74 -2.33
C GLY A 236 3.50 -5.89 -1.28
N SER A 237 3.45 -6.33 -0.03
CA SER A 237 2.82 -5.57 1.05
C SER A 237 3.49 -4.22 1.35
N ARG A 238 4.75 -4.03 0.94
CA ARG A 238 5.47 -2.75 1.07
C ARG A 238 4.99 -1.67 0.10
N ILE A 239 4.17 -2.02 -0.89
CA ILE A 239 3.54 -1.03 -1.80
C ILE A 239 2.86 0.09 -0.99
N ILE A 240 2.16 -0.27 0.08
CA ILE A 240 1.45 0.67 0.96
C ILE A 240 2.42 1.70 1.54
N LEU A 241 3.58 1.23 2.05
CA LEU A 241 4.63 2.08 2.63
C LEU A 241 5.21 3.04 1.58
N TYR A 242 5.49 2.53 0.38
CA TYR A 242 6.07 3.31 -0.71
C TYR A 242 5.12 4.41 -1.21
N VAL A 243 3.83 4.08 -1.34
CA VAL A 243 2.80 5.05 -1.72
C VAL A 243 2.63 6.12 -0.65
N VAL A 244 2.59 5.74 0.63
CA VAL A 244 2.51 6.70 1.75
C VAL A 244 3.74 7.62 1.77
N LYS A 245 4.97 7.06 1.65
CA LYS A 245 6.21 7.85 1.56
C LYS A 245 6.13 8.89 0.43
N ALA A 246 5.72 8.46 -0.76
CA ALA A 246 5.60 9.35 -1.91
C ALA A 246 4.54 10.44 -1.69
N LEU A 247 3.37 10.10 -1.15
CA LEU A 247 2.32 11.06 -0.82
C LEU A 247 2.78 12.10 0.21
N VAL A 248 3.41 11.67 1.31
CA VAL A 248 3.98 12.59 2.31
C VAL A 248 5.08 13.46 1.70
N GLY A 249 5.95 12.89 0.86
CA GLY A 249 6.97 13.62 0.12
C GLY A 249 6.39 14.74 -0.72
N LEU A 250 5.36 14.46 -1.49
CA LEU A 250 4.69 15.43 -2.37
C LEU A 250 3.86 16.44 -1.56
N ILE A 251 3.08 15.96 -0.58
CA ILE A 251 2.04 16.77 0.09
C ILE A 251 2.58 17.57 1.27
N ASP A 252 3.30 16.93 2.19
CA ASP A 252 3.82 17.58 3.40
C ASP A 252 5.17 18.25 3.13
N TRP A 253 6.09 17.53 2.51
CA TRP A 253 7.44 18.03 2.29
C TRP A 253 7.59 18.85 1.00
N LYS A 254 6.54 18.98 0.19
CA LYS A 254 6.50 19.81 -1.03
C LYS A 254 7.63 19.48 -2.01
N LEU A 255 8.05 18.25 -2.05
CA LEU A 255 9.05 17.79 -3.01
C LEU A 255 8.44 17.70 -4.41
N ASP A 256 9.28 17.83 -5.41
CA ASP A 256 8.87 17.48 -6.77
C ASP A 256 8.72 15.95 -6.93
N ALA A 257 8.14 15.52 -8.06
CA ALA A 257 7.83 14.12 -8.28
C ALA A 257 9.08 13.23 -8.15
N GLN A 258 10.20 13.58 -8.79
CA GLN A 258 11.41 12.77 -8.76
C GLN A 258 12.03 12.75 -7.37
N ALA A 259 12.16 13.92 -6.72
CA ALA A 259 12.74 14.03 -5.38
C ALA A 259 11.93 13.24 -4.32
N ALA A 260 10.60 13.18 -4.44
CA ALA A 260 9.77 12.38 -3.55
C ALA A 260 10.00 10.86 -3.73
N LEU A 261 10.28 10.42 -4.96
CA LEU A 261 10.56 9.02 -5.25
C LEU A 261 11.99 8.61 -4.89
N ASP A 262 12.94 9.52 -5.00
CA ASP A 262 14.35 9.31 -4.64
C ASP A 262 14.57 9.16 -3.13
N LEU A 263 13.62 9.58 -2.29
CA LEU A 263 13.72 9.39 -0.84
C LEU A 263 13.96 7.91 -0.50
N MET A 264 14.81 7.68 0.50
CA MET A 264 15.04 6.36 1.06
C MET A 264 13.71 5.67 1.43
N ASN A 265 13.58 4.40 1.10
CA ASN A 265 12.44 3.59 1.53
C ASN A 265 12.56 3.19 3.00
N PHE A 266 11.44 3.27 3.70
CA PHE A 266 11.31 2.91 5.11
C PHE A 266 9.86 2.58 5.44
N GLY A 267 9.61 2.08 6.65
CA GLY A 267 8.28 1.91 7.23
C GLY A 267 8.20 0.77 8.24
N SER A 268 6.98 0.40 8.63
CA SER A 268 6.76 -0.73 9.52
C SER A 268 5.43 -1.44 9.23
N ARG A 269 5.50 -2.74 8.98
CA ARG A 269 4.32 -3.59 8.76
C ARG A 269 3.85 -4.31 10.04
N GLY A 270 4.16 -3.75 11.21
CA GLY A 270 3.80 -4.30 12.53
C GLY A 270 5.00 -4.76 13.37
N GLY A 271 6.15 -5.00 12.75
CA GLY A 271 7.38 -5.45 13.40
C GLY A 271 8.42 -4.35 13.63
N ALA A 272 9.64 -4.59 13.17
CA ALA A 272 10.73 -3.63 13.21
C ALA A 272 10.46 -2.43 12.28
N PHE A 273 11.18 -1.34 12.50
CA PHE A 273 11.32 -0.26 11.53
C PHE A 273 12.20 -0.75 10.39
N GLU A 274 11.60 -0.99 9.23
CA GLU A 274 12.30 -1.42 8.02
C GLU A 274 12.98 -0.22 7.37
N ILE A 275 14.22 -0.41 6.90
CA ILE A 275 15.01 0.62 6.25
C ILE A 275 15.76 0.04 5.06
N GLU A 276 15.83 0.80 3.98
CA GLU A 276 16.55 0.43 2.75
C GLU A 276 18.06 0.40 2.98
N VAL A 277 18.68 -0.80 2.87
CA VAL A 277 20.06 -1.05 3.27
C VAL A 277 21.10 -0.38 2.36
N ASP A 278 20.84 -0.29 1.07
CA ASP A 278 21.76 0.20 0.04
C ASP A 278 21.60 1.70 -0.28
N HIS A 279 20.65 2.37 0.38
CA HIS A 279 20.53 3.81 0.25
C HIS A 279 21.61 4.57 1.06
N ALA A 280 22.27 5.53 0.45
CA ALA A 280 23.40 6.27 1.05
C ALA A 280 23.09 6.90 2.42
N SER A 281 21.83 7.28 2.68
CA SER A 281 21.40 7.88 3.94
C SER A 281 20.88 6.90 4.98
N ALA A 282 20.90 5.59 4.72
CA ALA A 282 20.29 4.56 5.58
C ALA A 282 20.77 4.64 7.04
N VAL A 283 22.08 4.66 7.25
CA VAL A 283 22.66 4.74 8.61
C VAL A 283 22.21 6.00 9.34
N TRP A 284 22.18 7.11 8.64
CA TRP A 284 21.76 8.39 9.22
C TRP A 284 20.30 8.37 9.67
N HIS A 285 19.41 7.81 8.86
CA HIS A 285 17.99 7.71 9.23
C HIS A 285 17.73 6.66 10.30
N ALA A 286 18.47 5.56 10.32
CA ALA A 286 18.44 4.60 11.43
C ALA A 286 18.79 5.25 12.76
N LEU A 287 19.79 6.14 12.78
CA LEU A 287 20.15 6.88 14.00
C LEU A 287 19.07 7.88 14.44
N LYS A 288 18.33 8.48 13.48
CA LYS A 288 17.23 9.41 13.79
C LYS A 288 16.04 8.74 14.50
N VAL A 289 15.76 7.47 14.23
CA VAL A 289 14.63 6.75 14.83
C VAL A 289 14.99 6.00 16.10
N LYS A 290 16.28 5.79 16.37
CA LYS A 290 16.78 5.10 17.55
C LYS A 290 16.32 5.74 18.88
N PRO A 291 16.29 7.08 19.05
CA PRO A 291 15.84 7.71 20.28
C PRO A 291 14.39 7.38 20.66
N TYR A 292 13.54 7.06 19.69
CA TYR A 292 12.15 6.65 19.92
C TYR A 292 12.01 5.19 20.36
N GLY A 293 13.10 4.40 20.33
CA GLY A 293 13.11 3.00 20.73
C GLY A 293 12.83 2.01 19.62
N HIS A 294 12.83 2.44 18.34
CA HIS A 294 12.65 1.52 17.24
C HIS A 294 13.78 0.49 17.13
N ARG A 295 13.40 -0.78 16.96
CA ARG A 295 14.30 -1.81 16.46
C ARG A 295 14.36 -1.70 14.95
N VAL A 296 15.51 -1.39 14.41
CA VAL A 296 15.72 -1.21 12.96
C VAL A 296 16.08 -2.55 12.32
N SER A 297 15.45 -2.85 11.19
CA SER A 297 15.79 -3.96 10.30
C SER A 297 16.18 -3.41 8.94
N ALA A 298 17.39 -3.67 8.50
CA ALA A 298 17.85 -3.29 7.16
C ALA A 298 17.52 -4.40 6.15
N ASP A 299 16.93 -4.02 5.02
CA ASP A 299 16.51 -4.93 3.96
C ASP A 299 16.60 -4.24 2.60
N LEU A 300 16.59 -5.01 1.52
CA LEU A 300 16.45 -4.50 0.15
C LEU A 300 14.99 -4.08 -0.08
N LEU A 301 14.74 -2.78 0.00
CA LEU A 301 13.40 -2.21 -0.18
C LEU A 301 13.23 -1.69 -1.61
N THR A 302 13.07 -2.62 -2.56
CA THR A 302 13.04 -2.34 -4.00
C THR A 302 11.66 -1.86 -4.44
N SER A 303 11.36 -0.58 -4.27
CA SER A 303 10.19 0.06 -4.86
C SER A 303 10.39 0.29 -6.38
N GLY A 304 9.34 0.65 -7.06
CA GLY A 304 9.35 1.06 -8.48
C GLY A 304 8.24 2.07 -8.68
N THR A 305 8.16 3.04 -7.76
CA THR A 305 7.10 4.03 -7.74
C THR A 305 7.15 4.89 -9.00
N GLN A 306 5.99 5.11 -9.61
CA GLN A 306 5.82 6.03 -10.72
C GLN A 306 4.83 7.11 -10.29
N ALA A 307 5.08 8.35 -10.66
CA ALA A 307 4.19 9.45 -10.33
C ALA A 307 4.08 10.45 -11.49
N ILE A 308 2.88 11.02 -11.65
CA ILE A 308 2.63 12.22 -12.44
C ILE A 308 2.00 13.24 -11.52
N VAL A 309 2.53 14.46 -11.50
CA VAL A 309 2.01 15.60 -10.73
C VAL A 309 1.57 16.69 -11.70
N PHE A 310 0.37 17.20 -11.53
CA PHE A 310 -0.18 18.31 -12.28
C PHE A 310 0.28 19.62 -11.65
N ARG A 311 0.96 20.46 -12.41
CA ARG A 311 1.47 21.74 -11.92
C ARG A 311 0.46 22.88 -12.17
N PRO A 312 0.50 23.93 -11.35
CA PRO A 312 -0.40 25.08 -11.52
C PRO A 312 -0.26 25.79 -12.87
N ASP A 313 0.86 25.67 -13.54
CA ASP A 313 1.11 26.23 -14.88
C ASP A 313 0.55 25.37 -16.03
N GLY A 314 -0.15 24.27 -15.68
CA GLY A 314 -0.73 23.32 -16.64
C GLY A 314 0.23 22.28 -17.16
N THR A 315 1.50 22.30 -16.74
CA THR A 315 2.47 21.27 -17.13
C THR A 315 2.36 20.01 -16.25
N LEU A 316 2.78 18.88 -16.79
CA LEU A 316 2.89 17.62 -16.07
C LEU A 316 4.34 17.39 -15.66
N GLN A 317 4.53 16.95 -14.42
CA GLN A 317 5.82 16.53 -13.92
C GLN A 317 5.81 15.02 -13.67
N GLY A 318 6.63 14.26 -14.40
CA GLY A 318 6.84 12.84 -14.18
C GLY A 318 7.97 12.56 -13.20
N GLY A 319 7.84 11.50 -12.43
CA GLY A 319 8.90 10.90 -11.61
C GLY A 319 8.93 9.40 -11.78
N ALA A 320 10.13 8.82 -11.85
CA ALA A 320 10.36 7.38 -11.94
C ALA A 320 11.37 6.94 -10.88
N ASP A 321 11.01 5.94 -10.11
CA ASP A 321 11.84 5.39 -9.04
C ASP A 321 13.14 4.77 -9.61
N PRO A 322 14.32 5.20 -9.16
CA PRO A 322 15.59 4.72 -9.69
C PRO A 322 15.94 3.28 -9.30
N ARG A 323 15.15 2.65 -8.40
CA ARG A 323 15.41 1.27 -7.93
C ARG A 323 14.99 0.21 -8.94
N ARG A 324 14.21 0.60 -9.96
CA ARG A 324 13.81 -0.24 -11.10
C ARG A 324 13.92 0.55 -12.41
N GLU A 325 13.76 -0.14 -13.53
CA GLU A 325 13.92 0.40 -14.91
C GLU A 325 12.75 1.29 -15.35
N GLY A 326 12.09 1.96 -14.42
CA GLY A 326 11.01 2.90 -14.72
C GLY A 326 11.51 4.14 -15.45
N VAL A 327 10.65 4.75 -16.26
CA VAL A 327 10.93 6.00 -16.96
C VAL A 327 9.74 6.94 -16.92
N ALA A 328 10.01 8.25 -16.81
CA ALA A 328 9.03 9.30 -17.05
C ALA A 328 9.26 9.86 -18.46
N LYS A 329 8.21 9.86 -19.29
CA LYS A 329 8.26 10.39 -20.66
C LYS A 329 7.04 11.30 -20.88
N GLY A 330 7.23 12.39 -21.60
CA GLY A 330 6.20 13.29 -22.07
C GLY A 330 6.49 13.74 -23.50
N GLU A 331 5.46 14.17 -24.21
CA GLU A 331 5.54 14.82 -25.53
C GLU A 331 5.31 16.32 -25.38
#